data_39e8e178c2a80d59d5e12dd976d396a8
#
_entry.id   39e8e178c2a80d59d5e12dd976d396a8
#
_cell.length_a   1.000
_cell.length_b   1.000
_cell.length_c   1.000
_cell.angle_alpha   90.00
_cell.angle_beta   90.00
_cell.angle_gamma   90.00
#
_symmetry.space_group_name_H-M   'P 1'
#
loop_
_entity.id
_entity.type
_entity.pdbx_description
1 polymer ?
#
loop_
_entity_poly.entity_id
_entity_poly.type
_entity_poly.pdbx_seq_one_letter_code
_entity_poly.pdbx_strand_id
1 'polypeptide(L)'
;MADPFVCVRQRAGPLVKALVTNNYGYLRRYGPDAVRGRCGPALSRTSLDKLELRLALFGYDGIFYDLTFDDAHLPPNRAGVERVWDAFLKRLRRWKRGPVDFYVYRIEGLHGDKRLHIHAFLRDQDFPPAVVQYLWTFGFAYDKPFNRARVLSEGGYRGLAIYLTKEVPEVGRHPWGCSRALSKYLPPPEVTTCKSGMVRLPKGATPLPMQGRDRPQLGGWGLYGYSRYLLPEK
;
A
#
# COMPACT_ATOMS: atom_id res chain seq x y z
N MET A 1 -4.54 31.64 -25.10
CA MET A 1 -5.27 30.48 -24.51
C MET A 1 -4.50 30.05 -23.27
N ALA A 2 -5.17 29.88 -22.12
CA ALA A 2 -4.47 29.39 -20.96
C ALA A 2 -4.06 27.92 -21.19
N ASP A 3 -2.83 27.57 -20.84
CA ASP A 3 -2.33 26.20 -20.97
C ASP A 3 -3.26 25.22 -20.23
N PRO A 4 -3.63 24.09 -20.83
CA PRO A 4 -4.52 23.14 -20.20
C PRO A 4 -3.83 22.49 -19.00
N PHE A 5 -4.59 22.28 -17.93
CA PHE A 5 -4.12 21.46 -16.83
C PHE A 5 -4.23 19.99 -17.20
N VAL A 6 -3.30 19.18 -16.66
CA VAL A 6 -3.35 17.73 -16.70
C VAL A 6 -3.72 17.22 -15.33
N CYS A 7 -4.69 16.30 -15.29
CA CYS A 7 -5.07 15.57 -14.11
C CYS A 7 -4.60 14.12 -14.22
N VAL A 8 -3.79 13.70 -13.26
CA VAL A 8 -3.34 12.31 -13.12
C VAL A 8 -4.05 11.70 -11.92
N ARG A 9 -4.72 10.58 -12.12
CA ARG A 9 -5.38 9.82 -11.05
C ARG A 9 -4.82 8.41 -10.97
N GLN A 10 -4.49 7.97 -9.78
CA GLN A 10 -4.14 6.57 -9.52
C GLN A 10 -5.06 6.00 -8.45
N ARG A 11 -5.78 4.95 -8.82
CA ARG A 11 -6.72 4.27 -7.94
C ARG A 11 -6.15 2.95 -7.45
N ALA A 12 -6.39 2.64 -6.16
CA ALA A 12 -6.13 1.33 -5.57
C ALA A 12 -7.26 1.02 -4.57
N GLY A 13 -8.11 0.05 -4.90
CA GLY A 13 -9.32 -0.21 -4.11
C GLY A 13 -10.17 1.06 -3.95
N PRO A 14 -10.51 1.46 -2.72
CA PRO A 14 -11.23 2.70 -2.44
C PRO A 14 -10.36 3.95 -2.50
N LEU A 15 -9.03 3.84 -2.37
CA LEU A 15 -8.11 4.98 -2.35
C LEU A 15 -7.89 5.53 -3.76
N VAL A 16 -7.98 6.86 -3.88
CA VAL A 16 -7.53 7.60 -5.06
C VAL A 16 -6.51 8.65 -4.65
N LYS A 17 -5.41 8.67 -5.38
CA LYS A 17 -4.44 9.77 -5.39
C LYS A 17 -4.65 10.57 -6.67
N ALA A 18 -4.81 11.88 -6.58
CA ALA A 18 -5.02 12.74 -7.73
C ALA A 18 -4.09 13.94 -7.70
N LEU A 19 -3.49 14.24 -8.86
CA LEU A 19 -2.62 15.37 -9.09
C LEU A 19 -3.16 16.18 -10.27
N VAL A 20 -3.24 17.50 -10.14
CA VAL A 20 -3.53 18.42 -11.24
C VAL A 20 -2.36 19.39 -11.37
N THR A 21 -1.84 19.59 -12.55
CA THR A 21 -0.71 20.48 -12.78
C THR A 21 -0.73 21.10 -14.18
N ASN A 22 -0.16 22.29 -14.31
CA ASN A 22 0.18 22.93 -15.58
C ASN A 22 1.70 23.05 -15.79
N ASN A 23 2.51 22.35 -15.00
CA ASN A 23 3.95 22.35 -15.13
C ASN A 23 4.37 21.86 -16.54
N TYR A 24 5.00 22.71 -17.33
CA TYR A 24 5.35 22.44 -18.72
C TYR A 24 6.27 21.20 -18.88
N GLY A 25 7.28 21.08 -18.04
CA GLY A 25 8.18 19.92 -18.07
C GLY A 25 7.46 18.60 -17.78
N TYR A 26 6.47 18.66 -16.90
CA TYR A 26 5.62 17.53 -16.57
C TYR A 26 4.64 17.22 -17.72
N LEU A 27 4.01 18.26 -18.30
CA LEU A 27 3.10 18.15 -19.44
C LEU A 27 3.81 17.57 -20.68
N ARG A 28 5.02 18.07 -21.00
CA ARG A 28 5.82 17.56 -22.12
C ARG A 28 6.18 16.08 -21.96
N ARG A 29 6.48 15.66 -20.73
CA ARG A 29 6.90 14.27 -20.45
C ARG A 29 5.74 13.33 -20.29
N TYR A 30 4.60 13.81 -19.80
CA TYR A 30 3.47 13.00 -19.32
C TYR A 30 2.10 13.55 -19.74
N GLY A 31 2.05 14.57 -20.59
CA GLY A 31 0.80 15.14 -21.12
C GLY A 31 0.06 14.19 -22.07
N PRO A 32 -1.17 14.54 -22.45
CA PRO A 32 -2.02 13.68 -23.28
C PRO A 32 -1.37 13.23 -24.58
N ASP A 33 -0.58 14.11 -25.21
CA ASP A 33 0.11 13.82 -26.48
C ASP A 33 1.34 12.91 -26.29
N ALA A 34 1.95 12.93 -25.10
CA ALA A 34 3.08 12.06 -24.77
C ALA A 34 2.63 10.67 -24.27
N VAL A 35 1.36 10.52 -23.89
CA VAL A 35 0.82 9.33 -23.18
C VAL A 35 0.10 8.36 -24.13
N ARG A 36 0.00 8.68 -25.45
CA ARG A 36 -0.50 7.68 -26.40
C ARG A 36 0.38 6.42 -26.36
N GLY A 37 -0.05 5.45 -25.53
CA GLY A 37 0.62 4.16 -25.35
C GLY A 37 1.57 4.03 -24.16
N ARG A 38 1.71 5.02 -23.26
CA ARG A 38 2.51 4.92 -22.04
C ARG A 38 1.68 5.20 -20.80
N CYS A 39 1.89 4.41 -19.74
CA CYS A 39 1.35 4.70 -18.42
C CYS A 39 1.84 6.07 -17.95
N GLY A 40 0.94 6.91 -17.43
CA GLY A 40 1.29 8.18 -16.79
C GLY A 40 2.25 7.96 -15.61
N PRO A 41 2.84 9.05 -15.07
CA PRO A 41 3.76 8.92 -13.96
C PRO A 41 3.04 8.34 -12.75
N ALA A 42 3.57 7.28 -12.21
CA ALA A 42 3.05 6.71 -10.99
C ALA A 42 3.07 7.77 -9.87
N LEU A 43 1.93 7.96 -9.20
CA LEU A 43 1.85 8.75 -7.98
C LEU A 43 2.41 7.96 -6.77
N SER A 44 3.30 7.02 -7.04
CA SER A 44 3.94 6.10 -6.12
C SER A 44 5.46 6.09 -6.31
N ARG A 45 6.13 7.22 -6.00
CA ARG A 45 7.59 7.34 -6.18
C ARG A 45 8.37 6.66 -5.06
N THR A 46 7.92 6.77 -3.84
CA THR A 46 8.60 6.21 -2.67
C THR A 46 8.15 4.79 -2.35
N SER A 47 8.95 4.06 -1.58
CA SER A 47 8.58 2.75 -1.04
C SER A 47 7.28 2.83 -0.22
N LEU A 48 7.12 3.90 0.53
CA LEU A 48 5.94 4.19 1.34
C LEU A 48 4.68 4.39 0.47
N ASP A 49 4.78 5.17 -0.63
CA ASP A 49 3.66 5.35 -1.55
C ASP A 49 3.24 4.06 -2.25
N LYS A 50 4.23 3.24 -2.62
CA LYS A 50 3.98 1.92 -3.22
C LYS A 50 3.29 0.98 -2.24
N LEU A 51 3.69 1.01 -0.98
CA LEU A 51 3.08 0.20 0.08
C LEU A 51 1.64 0.65 0.35
N GLU A 52 1.41 1.95 0.50
CA GLU A 52 0.07 2.52 0.71
C GLU A 52 -0.93 2.07 -0.37
N LEU A 53 -0.54 2.17 -1.65
CA LEU A 53 -1.40 1.74 -2.76
C LEU A 53 -1.66 0.22 -2.72
N ARG A 54 -0.66 -0.59 -2.33
CA ARG A 54 -0.87 -2.04 -2.20
C ARG A 54 -1.79 -2.41 -1.05
N LEU A 55 -1.64 -1.74 0.09
CA LEU A 55 -2.56 -1.93 1.22
C LEU A 55 -3.99 -1.54 0.84
N ALA A 56 -4.17 -0.47 0.08
CA ALA A 56 -5.47 -0.03 -0.38
C ALA A 56 -6.17 -1.01 -1.34
N LEU A 57 -5.44 -1.90 -2.03
CA LEU A 57 -6.04 -2.95 -2.85
C LEU A 57 -6.83 -3.99 -2.05
N PHE A 58 -6.58 -4.12 -0.75
CA PHE A 58 -7.38 -4.97 0.13
C PHE A 58 -8.78 -4.38 0.39
N GLY A 59 -8.99 -3.10 0.08
CA GLY A 59 -10.24 -2.44 0.43
C GLY A 59 -10.42 -2.38 1.94
N TYR A 60 -11.62 -2.74 2.40
CA TYR A 60 -11.95 -2.81 3.83
C TYR A 60 -11.95 -4.24 4.39
N ASP A 61 -11.38 -5.17 3.62
CA ASP A 61 -11.32 -6.61 3.89
C ASP A 61 -9.90 -7.06 4.31
N GLY A 62 -9.13 -6.15 4.88
CA GLY A 62 -7.79 -6.43 5.36
C GLY A 62 -7.77 -6.76 6.86
N ILE A 63 -6.92 -7.72 7.24
CA ILE A 63 -6.59 -7.96 8.65
C ILE A 63 -5.07 -7.84 8.81
N PHE A 64 -4.68 -7.04 9.78
CA PHE A 64 -3.30 -6.93 10.22
C PHE A 64 -3.04 -7.97 11.32
N TYR A 65 -1.99 -8.76 11.16
CA TYR A 65 -1.55 -9.78 12.09
C TYR A 65 -0.18 -9.44 12.66
N ASP A 66 -0.05 -9.57 13.98
CA ASP A 66 1.24 -9.67 14.67
C ASP A 66 1.52 -11.17 14.91
N LEU A 67 2.41 -11.75 14.10
CA LEU A 67 2.81 -13.15 14.17
C LEU A 67 4.09 -13.25 15.00
N THR A 68 3.96 -13.69 16.24
CA THR A 68 5.07 -13.83 17.20
C THR A 68 5.53 -15.28 17.31
N PHE A 69 6.76 -15.48 17.77
CA PHE A 69 7.32 -16.79 18.02
C PHE A 69 7.28 -17.12 19.51
N ASP A 70 7.02 -18.36 19.87
CA ASP A 70 7.34 -18.89 21.18
C ASP A 70 8.85 -19.17 21.29
N ASP A 71 9.33 -19.58 22.48
CA ASP A 71 10.76 -19.79 22.70
C ASP A 71 11.31 -20.99 21.93
N ALA A 72 10.49 -22.02 21.72
CA ALA A 72 10.88 -23.24 21.00
C ALA A 72 11.03 -23.00 19.49
N HIS A 73 10.33 -22.01 18.94
CA HIS A 73 10.29 -21.74 17.51
C HIS A 73 10.95 -20.42 17.10
N LEU A 74 11.57 -19.69 18.05
CA LEU A 74 12.23 -18.42 17.77
C LEU A 74 13.42 -18.62 16.82
N PRO A 75 13.37 -18.09 15.58
CA PRO A 75 14.48 -18.21 14.65
C PRO A 75 15.69 -17.40 15.13
N PRO A 76 16.93 -17.87 14.88
CA PRO A 76 18.12 -17.15 15.32
C PRO A 76 18.44 -15.90 14.49
N ASN A 77 17.84 -15.74 13.31
CA ASN A 77 18.13 -14.66 12.39
C ASN A 77 17.05 -14.50 11.33
N ARG A 78 17.18 -13.46 10.50
CA ARG A 78 16.27 -13.16 9.39
C ARG A 78 16.02 -14.35 8.45
N ALA A 79 17.07 -15.05 8.03
CA ALA A 79 16.92 -16.19 7.12
C ALA A 79 16.06 -17.29 7.71
N GLY A 80 16.15 -17.49 9.02
CA GLY A 80 15.26 -18.37 9.78
C GLY A 80 13.81 -17.91 9.71
N VAL A 81 13.55 -16.62 9.96
CA VAL A 81 12.20 -16.03 9.87
C VAL A 81 11.63 -16.16 8.45
N GLU A 82 12.44 -15.90 7.42
CA GLU A 82 12.01 -16.04 6.01
C GLU A 82 11.61 -17.49 5.68
N ARG A 83 12.36 -18.51 6.18
CA ARG A 83 11.97 -19.92 6.02
C ARG A 83 10.64 -20.25 6.70
N VAL A 84 10.43 -19.71 7.90
CA VAL A 84 9.15 -19.90 8.62
C VAL A 84 8.01 -19.22 7.87
N TRP A 85 8.22 -18.00 7.38
CA TRP A 85 7.24 -17.29 6.55
C TRP A 85 6.86 -18.08 5.30
N ASP A 86 7.85 -18.64 4.59
CA ASP A 86 7.59 -19.45 3.41
C ASP A 86 6.83 -20.75 3.74
N ALA A 87 7.14 -21.38 4.88
CA ALA A 87 6.40 -22.53 5.37
C ALA A 87 4.94 -22.19 5.70
N PHE A 88 4.71 -21.03 6.34
CA PHE A 88 3.38 -20.52 6.63
C PHE A 88 2.60 -20.22 5.34
N LEU A 89 3.21 -19.54 4.36
CA LEU A 89 2.58 -19.32 3.04
C LEU A 89 2.20 -20.62 2.33
N LYS A 90 3.00 -21.69 2.47
CA LYS A 90 2.65 -23.02 1.94
C LYS A 90 1.41 -23.60 2.63
N ARG A 91 1.26 -23.42 3.94
CA ARG A 91 0.05 -23.83 4.68
C ARG A 91 -1.18 -23.06 4.24
N LEU A 92 -1.08 -21.73 4.09
CA LEU A 92 -2.14 -20.88 3.58
C LEU A 92 -2.60 -21.31 2.17
N ARG A 93 -1.65 -21.62 1.27
CA ARG A 93 -1.96 -22.12 -0.08
C ARG A 93 -2.70 -23.46 -0.04
N ARG A 94 -2.29 -24.38 0.84
CA ARG A 94 -2.96 -25.68 1.00
C ARG A 94 -4.39 -25.49 1.53
N TRP A 95 -4.56 -24.64 2.52
CA TRP A 95 -5.87 -24.31 3.08
C TRP A 95 -6.81 -23.74 2.03
N LYS A 96 -6.37 -22.72 1.32
CA LYS A 96 -7.16 -22.06 0.27
C LYS A 96 -7.34 -22.93 -0.99
N ARG A 97 -6.58 -24.00 -1.15
CA ARG A 97 -6.48 -24.81 -2.37
C ARG A 97 -6.14 -23.97 -3.60
N GLY A 98 -5.29 -22.96 -3.43
CA GLY A 98 -4.93 -22.03 -4.49
C GLY A 98 -3.86 -21.00 -4.07
N PRO A 99 -3.53 -20.07 -4.96
CA PRO A 99 -2.52 -19.06 -4.68
C PRO A 99 -2.96 -18.09 -3.57
N VAL A 100 -2.00 -17.60 -2.80
CA VAL A 100 -2.20 -16.49 -1.85
C VAL A 100 -1.82 -15.20 -2.57
N ASP A 101 -2.81 -14.56 -3.20
CA ASP A 101 -2.59 -13.41 -4.07
C ASP A 101 -2.54 -12.08 -3.31
N PHE A 102 -3.12 -12.04 -2.11
CA PHE A 102 -3.19 -10.84 -1.29
C PHE A 102 -2.48 -11.05 0.03
N TYR A 103 -1.20 -10.68 0.08
CA TYR A 103 -0.47 -10.48 1.33
C TYR A 103 0.57 -9.38 1.20
N VAL A 104 0.79 -8.68 2.31
CA VAL A 104 1.94 -7.82 2.58
C VAL A 104 2.54 -8.30 3.89
N TYR A 105 3.86 -8.30 4.02
CA TYR A 105 4.52 -8.66 5.28
C TYR A 105 5.77 -7.84 5.53
N ARG A 106 6.15 -7.79 6.79
CA ARG A 106 7.40 -7.22 7.27
C ARG A 106 7.96 -8.06 8.40
N ILE A 107 9.27 -8.23 8.45
CA ILE A 107 10.00 -8.81 9.57
C ILE A 107 10.54 -7.66 10.42
N GLU A 108 10.29 -7.67 11.72
CA GLU A 108 10.80 -6.72 12.71
C GLU A 108 11.65 -7.41 13.78
N GLY A 109 12.41 -6.60 14.57
CA GLY A 109 13.32 -7.08 15.61
C GLY A 109 14.69 -7.51 15.11
N LEU A 110 15.07 -7.09 13.90
CA LEU A 110 16.33 -7.48 13.26
C LEU A 110 17.56 -6.76 13.85
N HIS A 111 17.36 -5.69 14.61
CA HIS A 111 18.44 -4.90 15.23
C HIS A 111 18.72 -5.29 16.69
N GLY A 112 18.07 -6.34 17.20
CA GLY A 112 18.26 -6.84 18.56
C GLY A 112 17.55 -6.01 19.65
N ASP A 113 16.83 -4.95 19.27
CA ASP A 113 16.05 -4.09 20.18
C ASP A 113 14.70 -4.72 20.58
N LYS A 114 14.26 -5.72 19.81
CA LYS A 114 12.99 -6.44 19.99
C LYS A 114 13.15 -7.90 19.63
N ARG A 115 12.23 -8.72 20.13
CA ARG A 115 12.07 -10.10 19.70
C ARG A 115 11.65 -10.14 18.24
N LEU A 116 12.23 -11.05 17.47
CA LEU A 116 11.85 -11.26 16.07
C LEU A 116 10.36 -11.60 15.96
N HIS A 117 9.67 -10.96 15.04
CA HIS A 117 8.25 -11.21 14.74
C HIS A 117 7.93 -10.77 13.30
N ILE A 118 6.76 -11.16 12.82
CA ILE A 118 6.30 -10.82 11.48
C ILE A 118 5.00 -10.04 11.59
N HIS A 119 4.98 -8.84 11.02
CA HIS A 119 3.74 -8.16 10.68
C HIS A 119 3.25 -8.66 9.33
N ALA A 120 2.04 -9.19 9.28
CA ALA A 120 1.41 -9.64 8.06
C ALA A 120 0.06 -8.95 7.85
N PHE A 121 -0.25 -8.61 6.61
CA PHE A 121 -1.55 -8.09 6.20
C PHE A 121 -2.15 -9.05 5.19
N LEU A 122 -3.27 -9.66 5.56
CA LEU A 122 -3.96 -10.69 4.78
C LEU A 122 -5.40 -10.25 4.50
N ARG A 123 -6.05 -10.88 3.52
CA ARG A 123 -7.46 -10.65 3.23
C ARG A 123 -8.33 -11.52 4.16
N ASP A 124 -9.32 -10.91 4.85
CA ASP A 124 -10.22 -11.61 5.77
C ASP A 124 -11.03 -12.69 5.07
N GLN A 125 -11.61 -12.36 3.91
CA GLN A 125 -12.35 -13.31 3.09
C GLN A 125 -11.59 -14.60 2.79
N ASP A 126 -10.27 -14.53 2.61
CA ASP A 126 -9.43 -15.69 2.31
C ASP A 126 -8.92 -16.37 3.58
N PHE A 127 -8.60 -15.56 4.62
CA PHE A 127 -7.89 -16.01 5.82
C PHE A 127 -8.42 -15.30 7.07
N PRO A 128 -9.61 -15.69 7.56
CA PRO A 128 -10.15 -15.13 8.79
C PRO A 128 -9.27 -15.48 10.01
N PRO A 129 -9.36 -14.75 11.13
CA PRO A 129 -8.48 -14.90 12.29
C PRO A 129 -8.33 -16.33 12.78
N ALA A 130 -9.41 -17.07 12.91
CA ALA A 130 -9.38 -18.47 13.37
C ALA A 130 -8.52 -19.37 12.46
N VAL A 131 -8.53 -19.14 11.15
CA VAL A 131 -7.72 -19.88 10.18
C VAL A 131 -6.24 -19.53 10.33
N VAL A 132 -5.91 -18.25 10.47
CA VAL A 132 -4.52 -17.81 10.63
C VAL A 132 -3.96 -18.33 11.96
N GLN A 133 -4.71 -18.24 13.06
CA GLN A 133 -4.32 -18.78 14.37
C GLN A 133 -4.09 -20.30 14.32
N TYR A 134 -4.95 -21.04 13.63
CA TYR A 134 -4.80 -22.48 13.45
C TYR A 134 -3.57 -22.85 12.62
N LEU A 135 -3.27 -22.09 11.57
CA LEU A 135 -2.16 -22.39 10.64
C LEU A 135 -0.81 -21.85 11.13
N TRP A 136 -0.80 -20.85 12.02
CA TRP A 136 0.40 -20.31 12.64
C TRP A 136 0.80 -21.14 13.86
N THR A 137 1.61 -22.15 13.66
CA THR A 137 2.01 -23.11 14.71
C THR A 137 3.36 -22.79 15.37
N PHE A 138 3.87 -21.57 15.21
CA PHE A 138 5.20 -21.16 15.66
C PHE A 138 5.15 -20.25 16.90
N GLY A 139 3.95 -19.96 17.41
CA GLY A 139 3.69 -19.05 18.52
C GLY A 139 2.29 -18.46 18.42
N PHE A 140 2.16 -17.16 18.61
CA PHE A 140 0.86 -16.48 18.67
C PHE A 140 0.60 -15.63 17.45
N ALA A 141 -0.66 -15.57 17.00
CA ALA A 141 -1.16 -14.69 15.95
C ALA A 141 -2.20 -13.74 16.54
N TYR A 142 -1.87 -12.47 16.68
CA TYR A 142 -2.78 -11.43 17.14
C TYR A 142 -3.34 -10.69 15.93
N ASP A 143 -4.66 -10.61 15.82
CA ASP A 143 -5.34 -9.99 14.69
C ASP A 143 -5.89 -8.61 15.04
N LYS A 144 -5.89 -7.73 14.04
CA LYS A 144 -6.47 -6.38 14.11
C LYS A 144 -7.18 -6.10 12.78
N PRO A 145 -8.51 -6.20 12.74
CA PRO A 145 -9.26 -5.89 11.51
C PRO A 145 -9.00 -4.47 11.02
N PHE A 146 -8.81 -4.31 9.71
CA PHE A 146 -8.59 -3.03 9.06
C PHE A 146 -9.81 -2.66 8.22
N ASN A 147 -10.94 -2.55 8.91
CA ASN A 147 -12.23 -2.20 8.33
C ASN A 147 -12.32 -0.70 7.99
N ARG A 148 -13.45 -0.29 7.41
CA ARG A 148 -13.70 1.10 6.99
C ARG A 148 -13.53 2.12 8.11
N ALA A 149 -14.06 1.84 9.30
CA ALA A 149 -13.96 2.76 10.44
C ALA A 149 -12.50 3.02 10.81
N ARG A 150 -11.68 1.97 10.82
CA ARG A 150 -10.24 2.08 11.11
C ARG A 150 -9.48 2.78 9.97
N VAL A 151 -9.78 2.48 8.70
CA VAL A 151 -9.19 3.18 7.56
C VAL A 151 -9.46 4.69 7.66
N LEU A 152 -10.67 5.10 8.03
CA LEU A 152 -11.02 6.51 8.20
C LEU A 152 -10.31 7.15 9.39
N SER A 153 -10.28 6.49 10.55
CA SER A 153 -9.63 7.02 11.75
C SER A 153 -8.11 7.16 11.62
N GLU A 154 -7.47 6.30 10.82
CA GLU A 154 -6.02 6.35 10.56
C GLU A 154 -5.65 7.25 9.35
N GLY A 155 -6.59 8.01 8.77
CA GLY A 155 -6.34 8.87 7.60
C GLY A 155 -6.04 8.10 6.32
N GLY A 156 -6.67 6.95 6.14
CA GLY A 156 -6.50 6.04 5.02
C GLY A 156 -5.48 4.93 5.31
N TYR A 157 -4.84 4.43 4.28
CA TYR A 157 -3.84 3.35 4.37
C TYR A 157 -2.43 3.86 4.70
N ARG A 158 -2.24 5.18 4.78
CA ARG A 158 -0.93 5.82 5.00
C ARG A 158 -0.38 5.54 6.39
N GLY A 159 -1.23 5.58 7.42
CA GLY A 159 -0.84 5.27 8.81
C GLY A 159 -0.25 3.87 8.93
N LEU A 160 -0.94 2.86 8.38
CA LEU A 160 -0.45 1.49 8.36
C LEU A 160 0.84 1.34 7.53
N ALA A 161 0.94 2.03 6.39
CA ALA A 161 2.16 2.01 5.58
C ALA A 161 3.36 2.62 6.33
N ILE A 162 3.17 3.72 7.06
CA ILE A 162 4.19 4.33 7.93
C ILE A 162 4.58 3.36 9.04
N TYR A 163 3.60 2.74 9.69
CA TYR A 163 3.85 1.76 10.74
C TYR A 163 4.71 0.60 10.23
N LEU A 164 4.37 0.04 9.08
CA LEU A 164 5.13 -1.05 8.46
C LEU A 164 6.51 -0.64 7.92
N THR A 165 6.83 0.65 7.82
CA THR A 165 8.11 1.15 7.33
C THR A 165 8.93 1.93 8.36
N LYS A 166 8.48 1.94 9.64
CA LYS A 166 9.10 2.72 10.72
C LYS A 166 10.53 2.27 11.06
N GLU A 167 10.81 0.98 10.98
CA GLU A 167 12.12 0.42 11.27
C GLU A 167 13.02 0.50 10.03
N VAL A 168 14.26 0.91 10.19
CA VAL A 168 15.23 0.98 9.08
C VAL A 168 15.52 -0.43 8.58
N PRO A 169 15.40 -0.69 7.27
CA PRO A 169 15.72 -2.01 6.73
C PRO A 169 17.22 -2.26 6.78
N GLU A 170 17.63 -3.53 6.84
CA GLU A 170 19.02 -3.92 6.65
C GLU A 170 19.53 -3.46 5.28
N VAL A 171 20.84 -3.18 5.19
CA VAL A 171 21.47 -2.71 3.95
C VAL A 171 21.20 -3.67 2.78
N GLY A 172 20.73 -3.13 1.66
CA GLY A 172 20.39 -3.92 0.46
C GLY A 172 19.07 -4.69 0.54
N ARG A 173 18.27 -4.52 1.60
CA ARG A 173 16.98 -5.19 1.76
C ARG A 173 15.81 -4.23 1.62
N HIS A 174 14.68 -4.76 1.12
CA HIS A 174 13.44 -4.00 1.10
C HIS A 174 12.79 -3.98 2.50
N PRO A 175 12.18 -2.86 2.91
CA PRO A 175 11.54 -2.74 4.21
C PRO A 175 10.30 -3.62 4.39
N TRP A 176 9.71 -4.12 3.30
CA TRP A 176 8.52 -4.98 3.29
C TRP A 176 8.51 -5.87 2.06
N GLY A 177 7.75 -6.95 2.12
CA GLY A 177 7.49 -7.86 1.00
C GLY A 177 5.99 -7.99 0.71
N CYS A 178 5.65 -8.42 -0.49
CA CYS A 178 4.27 -8.71 -0.88
C CYS A 178 4.21 -9.82 -1.94
N SER A 179 3.01 -10.30 -2.21
CA SER A 179 2.78 -11.23 -3.31
C SER A 179 3.09 -10.59 -4.67
N ARG A 180 3.56 -11.38 -5.62
CA ARG A 180 3.76 -10.92 -6.99
C ARG A 180 2.43 -10.54 -7.66
N ALA A 181 1.36 -11.26 -7.35
CA ALA A 181 0.02 -11.00 -7.88
C ALA A 181 -0.49 -9.62 -7.46
N LEU A 182 -0.29 -9.21 -6.19
CA LEU A 182 -0.75 -7.93 -5.68
C LEU A 182 -0.24 -6.74 -6.51
N SER A 183 0.98 -6.82 -7.04
CA SER A 183 1.52 -5.77 -7.91
C SER A 183 0.81 -5.70 -9.27
N LYS A 184 0.23 -6.79 -9.76
CA LYS A 184 -0.51 -6.84 -11.03
C LYS A 184 -1.91 -6.25 -10.92
N TYR A 185 -2.49 -6.23 -9.72
CA TYR A 185 -3.81 -5.65 -9.47
C TYR A 185 -3.80 -4.12 -9.33
N LEU A 186 -2.63 -3.50 -9.29
CA LEU A 186 -2.53 -2.04 -9.23
C LEU A 186 -2.68 -1.45 -10.63
N PRO A 187 -3.80 -0.74 -10.92
CA PRO A 187 -4.01 -0.15 -12.22
C PRO A 187 -2.97 0.95 -12.49
N PRO A 188 -2.60 1.17 -13.75
CA PRO A 188 -1.78 2.31 -14.13
C PRO A 188 -2.52 3.62 -13.82
N PRO A 189 -1.79 4.73 -13.61
CA PRO A 189 -2.42 6.04 -13.49
C PRO A 189 -3.16 6.43 -14.76
N GLU A 190 -4.35 7.00 -14.59
CA GLU A 190 -5.13 7.63 -15.66
C GLU A 190 -4.69 9.09 -15.83
N VAL A 191 -4.56 9.54 -17.08
CA VAL A 191 -4.21 10.91 -17.41
C VAL A 191 -5.30 11.53 -18.23
N THR A 192 -5.81 12.69 -17.79
CA THR A 192 -6.86 13.45 -18.49
C THR A 192 -6.51 14.93 -18.48
N THR A 193 -7.08 15.69 -19.44
CA THR A 193 -7.03 17.15 -19.41
C THR A 193 -8.13 17.71 -18.52
N CYS A 194 -7.89 18.86 -17.89
CA CYS A 194 -8.88 19.56 -17.10
C CYS A 194 -8.74 21.08 -17.24
N LYS A 195 -9.85 21.79 -17.00
CA LYS A 195 -9.92 23.27 -17.14
C LYS A 195 -9.54 24.01 -15.84
N SER A 196 -9.28 23.28 -14.76
CA SER A 196 -9.07 23.87 -13.44
C SER A 196 -7.80 23.30 -12.83
N GLY A 197 -7.01 24.12 -12.15
CA GLY A 197 -5.83 23.75 -11.37
C GLY A 197 -6.16 23.01 -10.07
N MET A 198 -7.42 22.68 -9.80
CA MET A 198 -7.85 22.00 -8.57
C MET A 198 -8.33 20.58 -8.84
N VAL A 199 -8.01 19.68 -7.91
CA VAL A 199 -8.57 18.34 -7.90
C VAL A 199 -10.04 18.42 -7.49
N ARG A 200 -10.94 17.97 -8.37
CA ARG A 200 -12.37 17.82 -8.04
C ARG A 200 -12.61 16.41 -7.48
N LEU A 201 -13.17 16.35 -6.28
CA LEU A 201 -13.57 15.10 -5.66
C LEU A 201 -14.95 14.66 -6.19
N PRO A 202 -15.16 13.36 -6.44
CA PRO A 202 -16.48 12.82 -6.72
C PRO A 202 -17.45 13.05 -5.56
N LYS A 203 -18.76 13.09 -5.84
CA LYS A 203 -19.80 13.18 -4.81
C LYS A 203 -19.69 11.99 -3.84
N GLY A 204 -19.73 12.25 -2.55
CA GLY A 204 -19.61 11.24 -1.51
C GLY A 204 -18.18 10.74 -1.24
N ALA A 205 -17.17 11.24 -1.95
CA ALA A 205 -15.78 10.93 -1.63
C ALA A 205 -15.36 11.59 -0.30
N THR A 206 -14.60 10.86 0.49
CA THR A 206 -14.05 11.34 1.77
C THR A 206 -12.62 11.80 1.57
N PRO A 207 -12.31 13.11 1.72
CA PRO A 207 -10.94 13.60 1.65
C PRO A 207 -10.11 13.04 2.79
N LEU A 208 -8.86 12.69 2.50
CA LEU A 208 -7.91 12.22 3.51
C LEU A 208 -6.97 13.36 3.91
N PRO A 209 -6.56 13.42 5.18
CA PRO A 209 -5.60 14.41 5.64
C PRO A 209 -4.28 14.25 4.90
N MET A 210 -3.63 15.39 4.59
CA MET A 210 -2.31 15.43 3.99
C MET A 210 -1.31 15.97 5.00
N GLN A 211 -0.25 15.21 5.22
CA GLN A 211 0.90 15.67 6.00
C GLN A 211 2.01 16.12 5.04
N GLY A 212 2.85 17.07 5.45
CA GLY A 212 3.75 17.84 4.60
C GLY A 212 4.52 17.11 3.48
N ARG A 213 5.00 15.88 3.72
CA ARG A 213 5.72 15.07 2.71
C ARG A 213 4.82 14.26 1.79
N ASP A 214 3.50 14.32 1.96
CA ASP A 214 2.55 13.53 1.15
C ASP A 214 2.34 14.10 -0.26
N ARG A 215 2.77 15.33 -0.51
CA ARG A 215 2.66 15.97 -1.83
C ARG A 215 3.78 15.50 -2.75
N PRO A 216 3.47 15.13 -4.00
CA PRO A 216 4.48 14.86 -4.99
C PRO A 216 5.36 16.09 -5.20
N GLN A 217 6.68 15.93 -5.15
CA GLN A 217 7.61 16.98 -5.55
C GLN A 217 7.66 17.00 -7.07
N LEU A 218 7.15 18.08 -7.67
CA LEU A 218 7.29 18.37 -9.09
C LEU A 218 8.52 19.25 -9.26
N GLY A 219 9.48 18.81 -10.04
CA GLY A 219 10.60 19.65 -10.44
C GLY A 219 10.10 20.80 -11.32
N GLY A 220 10.59 22.02 -11.07
CA GLY A 220 10.26 23.21 -11.87
C GLY A 220 9.09 24.04 -11.30
N TRP A 221 8.84 25.19 -11.96
CA TRP A 221 7.79 26.14 -11.63
C TRP A 221 6.47 25.67 -12.26
N GLY A 222 5.39 25.69 -11.49
CA GLY A 222 4.05 25.42 -11.96
C GLY A 222 3.06 25.26 -10.83
N LEU A 223 1.80 25.63 -11.09
CA LEU A 223 0.70 25.42 -10.15
C LEU A 223 0.31 23.95 -10.16
N TYR A 224 0.10 23.37 -8.99
CA TYR A 224 -0.46 22.03 -8.87
C TYR A 224 -1.35 21.88 -7.65
N GLY A 225 -2.41 21.09 -7.83
CA GLY A 225 -3.24 20.58 -6.76
C GLY A 225 -2.98 19.10 -6.56
N TYR A 226 -2.94 18.66 -5.30
CA TYR A 226 -2.85 17.24 -4.98
C TYR A 226 -3.88 16.89 -3.91
N SER A 227 -4.51 15.75 -4.05
CA SER A 227 -5.48 15.25 -3.08
C SER A 227 -5.40 13.73 -2.98
N ARG A 228 -5.68 13.24 -1.77
CA ARG A 228 -5.93 11.84 -1.46
C ARG A 228 -7.35 11.73 -0.92
N TYR A 229 -8.11 10.77 -1.40
CA TYR A 229 -9.48 10.58 -0.94
C TYR A 229 -9.92 9.13 -1.09
N LEU A 230 -10.94 8.75 -0.33
CA LEU A 230 -11.61 7.47 -0.46
C LEU A 230 -12.89 7.65 -1.29
N LEU A 231 -13.11 6.72 -2.20
CA LEU A 231 -14.38 6.63 -2.93
C LEU A 231 -15.50 6.17 -2.00
N PRO A 232 -16.75 6.60 -2.25
CA PRO A 232 -17.90 6.03 -1.54
C PRO A 232 -17.98 4.52 -1.79
N GLU A 233 -18.51 3.80 -0.83
CA GLU A 233 -18.93 2.41 -1.03
C GLU A 233 -20.07 2.38 -2.04
N LYS A 234 -20.03 1.42 -2.94
CA LYS A 234 -21.10 1.18 -3.91
C LYS A 234 -22.22 0.38 -3.27
#